data_88dce452a1df3338e86d828ce61327e3
#
_entry.id   88dce452a1df3338e86d828ce61327e3
#
_cell.length_a   1.000
_cell.length_b   1.000
_cell.length_c   1.000
_cell.angle_alpha   90.00
_cell.angle_beta   90.00
_cell.angle_gamma   90.00
#
_symmetry.space_group_name_H-M   'P 1'
#
loop_
_entity.id
_entity.type
_entity.pdbx_description
1 polymer ?
#
loop_
_entity_poly.entity_id
_entity_poly.type
_entity_poly.pdbx_seq_one_letter_code
_entity_poly.pdbx_strand_id
1 'polypeptide(L)'
;MTIQRQFNTGGETILMPAILLAVTGLDPQPWEERMRTLAPRRDIRLWPQRLGDPADIAYACAWHAPRGLFARLPRLQAIFSLGAGVDHVFADPDLPDVPVVRIVDPDLTMRMTEYVVLHVLMHHRRHRLYDTQQRERVWHEHEQVPASAVAVGVMGLGVLGGAAAVALRGLGFRVAGWSRTPKTLPDVETFHGDAGLDGFLGRTEILVCLLPATPATQGMLKLELIRKLKRDGAAGGAYLINAARGALQVDADIVAALEEGSLAGATLDVFASEPLAPASPLWRHPKVTITPHNAAASDPRALVANVLRQIERFEAGLPLEHVVDRARGY
;
A
#
# COMPACT_ATOMS: atom_id res chain seq x y z
N MET A 1 -11.14 -38.46 10.89
CA MET A 1 -12.21 -38.76 9.92
C MET A 1 -11.64 -38.66 8.53
N THR A 2 -11.41 -39.81 7.90
CA THR A 2 -10.67 -39.96 6.64
C THR A 2 -11.57 -39.49 5.49
N ILE A 3 -11.18 -38.45 4.79
CA ILE A 3 -11.89 -38.00 3.59
C ILE A 3 -11.58 -39.01 2.48
N GLN A 4 -12.56 -39.84 2.15
CA GLN A 4 -12.52 -40.76 1.03
C GLN A 4 -12.46 -39.94 -0.28
N ARG A 5 -11.38 -40.11 -1.03
CA ARG A 5 -11.25 -39.69 -2.42
C ARG A 5 -12.26 -40.49 -3.24
N GLN A 6 -13.26 -39.83 -3.79
CA GLN A 6 -14.05 -40.40 -4.88
C GLN A 6 -13.17 -40.41 -6.14
N PHE A 7 -12.61 -41.55 -6.44
CA PHE A 7 -12.05 -41.83 -7.76
C PHE A 7 -13.21 -42.13 -8.70
N ASN A 8 -13.46 -41.25 -9.65
CA ASN A 8 -14.35 -41.56 -10.76
C ASN A 8 -13.61 -42.52 -11.68
N THR A 9 -14.22 -43.66 -12.04
CA THR A 9 -13.64 -44.80 -12.77
C THR A 9 -13.60 -44.59 -14.29
N GLY A 10 -13.50 -43.36 -14.75
CA GLY A 10 -13.18 -43.01 -16.14
C GLY A 10 -11.88 -42.21 -16.11
N GLY A 11 -10.84 -42.69 -16.77
CA GLY A 11 -9.48 -42.13 -16.75
C GLY A 11 -9.29 -40.72 -17.30
N GLU A 12 -10.18 -39.80 -17.01
CA GLU A 12 -9.98 -38.36 -17.17
C GLU A 12 -9.14 -37.83 -16.01
N THR A 13 -7.93 -37.45 -16.33
CA THR A 13 -7.11 -36.63 -15.44
C THR A 13 -7.87 -35.34 -15.22
N ILE A 14 -8.51 -35.17 -14.06
CA ILE A 14 -9.12 -33.89 -13.69
C ILE A 14 -7.97 -32.90 -13.62
N LEU A 15 -7.78 -32.12 -14.67
CA LEU A 15 -6.82 -31.03 -14.71
C LEU A 15 -7.25 -30.01 -13.66
N MET A 16 -6.37 -29.71 -12.72
CA MET A 16 -6.60 -28.64 -11.74
C MET A 16 -6.77 -27.33 -12.52
N PRO A 17 -7.71 -26.46 -12.13
CA PRO A 17 -7.89 -25.16 -12.78
C PRO A 17 -6.60 -24.36 -12.86
N ALA A 18 -6.33 -23.73 -13.99
CA ALA A 18 -5.13 -22.95 -14.21
C ALA A 18 -5.14 -21.64 -13.39
N ILE A 19 -3.95 -21.20 -12.98
CA ILE A 19 -3.70 -19.89 -12.37
C ILE A 19 -2.97 -19.02 -13.38
N LEU A 20 -3.52 -17.85 -13.70
CA LEU A 20 -2.91 -16.86 -14.57
C LEU A 20 -2.12 -15.84 -13.74
N LEU A 21 -0.84 -15.67 -14.04
CA LEU A 21 -0.05 -14.51 -13.62
C LEU A 21 -0.21 -13.39 -14.65
N ALA A 22 -0.98 -12.36 -14.31
CA ALA A 22 -1.22 -11.17 -15.12
C ALA A 22 -0.48 -9.99 -14.52
N VAL A 23 0.82 -9.89 -14.79
CA VAL A 23 1.74 -8.93 -14.18
C VAL A 23 2.33 -8.03 -15.27
N THR A 24 2.24 -6.71 -15.06
CA THR A 24 2.84 -5.69 -15.93
C THR A 24 3.70 -4.74 -15.09
N GLY A 25 4.85 -4.35 -15.63
CA GLY A 25 5.77 -3.41 -14.95
C GLY A 25 6.65 -4.02 -13.86
N LEU A 26 6.49 -5.33 -13.58
CA LEU A 26 7.36 -6.10 -12.70
C LEU A 26 7.83 -7.36 -13.42
N ASP A 27 8.94 -7.95 -12.98
CA ASP A 27 9.37 -9.26 -13.44
C ASP A 27 8.43 -10.35 -12.85
N PRO A 28 7.69 -11.08 -13.68
CA PRO A 28 6.81 -12.15 -13.20
C PRO A 28 7.55 -13.44 -12.86
N GLN A 29 8.81 -13.60 -13.27
CA GLN A 29 9.55 -14.87 -13.16
C GLN A 29 9.68 -15.33 -11.70
N PRO A 30 10.05 -14.51 -10.69
CA PRO A 30 10.13 -14.96 -9.31
C PRO A 30 8.79 -15.45 -8.74
N TRP A 31 7.67 -14.87 -9.20
CA TRP A 31 6.32 -15.31 -8.83
C TRP A 31 5.99 -16.66 -9.43
N GLU A 32 6.27 -16.84 -10.71
CA GLU A 32 6.06 -18.10 -11.41
C GLU A 32 6.88 -19.24 -10.82
N GLU A 33 8.18 -19.04 -10.64
CA GLU A 33 9.09 -20.04 -10.06
C GLU A 33 8.62 -20.46 -8.66
N ARG A 34 8.21 -19.51 -7.85
CA ARG A 34 7.72 -19.80 -6.51
C ARG A 34 6.39 -20.56 -6.55
N MET A 35 5.46 -20.20 -7.43
CA MET A 35 4.20 -20.92 -7.59
C MET A 35 4.44 -22.35 -8.07
N ARG A 36 5.30 -22.57 -9.06
CA ARG A 36 5.65 -23.91 -9.55
C ARG A 36 6.32 -24.77 -8.49
N THR A 37 7.15 -24.16 -7.65
CA THR A 37 7.81 -24.85 -6.55
C THR A 37 6.81 -25.34 -5.50
N LEU A 38 5.86 -24.47 -5.11
CA LEU A 38 4.88 -24.78 -4.05
C LEU A 38 3.69 -25.59 -4.56
N ALA A 39 3.33 -25.46 -5.84
CA ALA A 39 2.20 -26.14 -6.45
C ALA A 39 2.59 -26.83 -7.79
N PRO A 40 3.50 -27.83 -7.78
CA PRO A 40 4.10 -28.40 -9.00
C PRO A 40 3.09 -29.10 -9.93
N ARG A 41 1.90 -29.42 -9.44
CA ARG A 41 0.82 -30.04 -10.22
C ARG A 41 -0.17 -29.03 -10.81
N ARG A 42 -0.04 -27.74 -10.46
CA ARG A 42 -0.89 -26.66 -10.98
C ARG A 42 -0.38 -26.19 -12.35
N ASP A 43 -1.30 -25.92 -13.25
CA ASP A 43 -1.00 -25.19 -14.47
C ASP A 43 -0.85 -23.70 -14.16
N ILE A 44 0.39 -23.21 -14.16
CA ILE A 44 0.72 -21.81 -13.95
C ILE A 44 0.98 -21.17 -15.31
N ARG A 45 0.14 -20.24 -15.68
CA ARG A 45 0.19 -19.53 -16.96
C ARG A 45 0.67 -18.10 -16.76
N LEU A 46 1.27 -17.55 -17.81
CA LEU A 46 1.86 -16.22 -17.80
C LEU A 46 1.30 -15.39 -18.95
N TRP A 47 0.71 -14.26 -18.64
CA TRP A 47 0.26 -13.31 -19.63
C TRP A 47 1.41 -12.40 -20.09
N PRO A 48 1.55 -12.09 -21.40
CA PRO A 48 0.80 -12.65 -22.51
C PRO A 48 1.39 -13.94 -23.10
N GLN A 49 2.58 -14.37 -22.67
CA GLN A 49 3.43 -15.35 -23.38
C GLN A 49 2.84 -16.77 -23.41
N ARG A 50 2.11 -17.14 -22.34
CA ARG A 50 1.59 -18.50 -22.16
C ARG A 50 0.17 -18.48 -21.58
N LEU A 51 -0.74 -17.79 -22.26
CA LEU A 51 -2.14 -17.72 -21.85
C LEU A 51 -2.86 -19.07 -22.01
N GLY A 52 -2.59 -19.80 -23.12
CA GLY A 52 -3.30 -21.03 -23.44
C GLY A 52 -4.78 -20.79 -23.73
N ASP A 53 -5.63 -21.81 -23.48
CA ASP A 53 -7.08 -21.64 -23.58
C ASP A 53 -7.60 -20.83 -22.40
N PRO A 54 -8.25 -19.68 -22.62
CA PRO A 54 -8.85 -18.88 -21.54
C PRO A 54 -9.89 -19.64 -20.71
N ALA A 55 -10.52 -20.67 -21.26
CA ALA A 55 -11.52 -21.48 -20.58
C ALA A 55 -10.95 -22.38 -19.47
N ASP A 56 -9.63 -22.60 -19.43
CA ASP A 56 -8.99 -23.39 -18.37
C ASP A 56 -8.68 -22.56 -17.11
N ILE A 57 -8.65 -21.22 -17.25
CA ILE A 57 -8.21 -20.32 -16.19
C ILE A 57 -9.35 -20.03 -15.22
N ALA A 58 -9.16 -20.45 -13.96
CA ALA A 58 -10.12 -20.17 -12.89
C ALA A 58 -9.63 -19.11 -11.90
N TYR A 59 -8.34 -18.86 -11.82
CA TYR A 59 -7.77 -17.89 -10.89
C TYR A 59 -6.79 -16.96 -11.61
N ALA A 60 -6.77 -15.68 -11.21
CA ALA A 60 -5.81 -14.73 -11.73
C ALA A 60 -5.09 -14.03 -10.57
N CYS A 61 -3.76 -13.94 -10.67
CA CYS A 61 -2.93 -13.12 -9.81
C CYS A 61 -2.55 -11.86 -10.59
N ALA A 62 -2.94 -10.70 -10.09
CA ALA A 62 -2.93 -9.45 -10.83
C ALA A 62 -1.99 -8.40 -10.26
N TRP A 63 -1.17 -7.81 -11.12
CA TRP A 63 -0.49 -6.55 -10.88
C TRP A 63 -0.48 -5.73 -12.16
N HIS A 64 -1.21 -4.60 -12.17
CA HIS A 64 -1.42 -3.76 -13.35
C HIS A 64 -1.78 -4.54 -14.62
N ALA A 65 -2.68 -5.53 -14.49
CA ALA A 65 -3.16 -6.33 -15.61
C ALA A 65 -3.82 -5.44 -16.68
N PRO A 66 -3.72 -5.77 -17.96
CA PRO A 66 -4.38 -5.01 -19.02
C PRO A 66 -5.89 -4.99 -18.86
N ARG A 67 -6.50 -3.86 -19.18
CA ARG A 67 -7.96 -3.72 -19.18
C ARG A 67 -8.63 -4.72 -20.13
N GLY A 68 -9.78 -5.25 -19.73
CA GLY A 68 -10.55 -6.23 -20.48
C GLY A 68 -9.92 -7.64 -20.52
N LEU A 69 -8.78 -7.87 -19.85
CA LEU A 69 -8.18 -9.20 -19.79
C LEU A 69 -9.10 -10.19 -19.07
N PHE A 70 -9.60 -9.82 -17.91
CA PHE A 70 -10.42 -10.70 -17.07
C PHE A 70 -11.78 -11.01 -17.67
N ALA A 71 -12.37 -10.12 -18.45
CA ALA A 71 -13.63 -10.35 -19.17
C ALA A 71 -13.51 -11.47 -20.23
N ARG A 72 -12.29 -11.79 -20.66
CA ARG A 72 -12.02 -12.86 -21.62
C ARG A 72 -11.79 -14.24 -20.99
N LEU A 73 -11.90 -14.34 -19.67
CA LEU A 73 -11.69 -15.57 -18.91
C LEU A 73 -13.05 -16.12 -18.43
N PRO A 74 -13.74 -16.95 -19.23
CA PRO A 74 -15.14 -17.31 -18.99
C PRO A 74 -15.37 -18.15 -17.73
N ARG A 75 -14.32 -18.76 -17.18
CA ARG A 75 -14.38 -19.61 -15.98
C ARG A 75 -13.66 -18.99 -14.79
N LEU A 76 -13.32 -17.69 -14.87
CA LEU A 76 -12.66 -17.01 -13.77
C LEU A 76 -13.54 -17.00 -12.51
N GLN A 77 -12.98 -17.40 -11.39
CA GLN A 77 -13.66 -17.53 -10.09
C GLN A 77 -13.16 -16.53 -9.04
N ALA A 78 -11.89 -16.13 -9.11
CA ALA A 78 -11.33 -15.12 -8.21
C ALA A 78 -10.10 -14.43 -8.80
N ILE A 79 -9.88 -13.18 -8.38
CA ILE A 79 -8.70 -12.38 -8.72
C ILE A 79 -7.96 -12.05 -7.41
N PHE A 80 -6.67 -12.34 -7.37
CA PHE A 80 -5.76 -12.01 -6.25
C PHE A 80 -4.86 -10.85 -6.66
N SER A 81 -4.99 -9.71 -5.99
CA SER A 81 -4.01 -8.63 -6.13
C SER A 81 -2.67 -9.08 -5.56
N LEU A 82 -1.58 -8.82 -6.27
CA LEU A 82 -0.22 -9.10 -5.77
C LEU A 82 0.34 -7.96 -4.90
N GLY A 83 -0.49 -7.00 -4.53
CA GLY A 83 -0.19 -5.91 -3.61
C GLY A 83 -1.31 -5.67 -2.61
N ALA A 84 -1.05 -4.80 -1.62
CA ALA A 84 -2.04 -4.41 -0.61
C ALA A 84 -3.19 -3.60 -1.22
N GLY A 85 -2.93 -2.80 -2.25
CA GLY A 85 -3.93 -2.02 -2.99
C GLY A 85 -4.55 -2.81 -4.14
N VAL A 86 -5.77 -2.47 -4.48
CA VAL A 86 -6.59 -3.13 -5.52
C VAL A 86 -7.11 -2.15 -6.58
N ASP A 87 -6.73 -0.89 -6.45
CA ASP A 87 -7.11 0.20 -7.35
C ASP A 87 -6.82 -0.11 -8.82
N HIS A 88 -5.68 -0.76 -9.11
CA HIS A 88 -5.29 -1.20 -10.44
C HIS A 88 -6.21 -2.29 -11.03
N VAL A 89 -6.88 -3.10 -10.19
CA VAL A 89 -7.85 -4.11 -10.62
C VAL A 89 -9.20 -3.43 -10.91
N PHE A 90 -9.64 -2.55 -10.01
CA PHE A 90 -10.92 -1.83 -10.16
C PHE A 90 -10.88 -0.71 -11.22
N ALA A 91 -9.72 -0.37 -11.75
CA ALA A 91 -9.59 0.52 -12.90
C ALA A 91 -10.04 -0.10 -14.23
N ASP A 92 -10.31 -1.41 -14.25
CA ASP A 92 -10.86 -2.11 -15.42
C ASP A 92 -12.39 -1.96 -15.46
N PRO A 93 -12.97 -1.25 -16.46
CA PRO A 93 -14.42 -1.08 -16.56
C PRO A 93 -15.16 -2.39 -16.89
N ASP A 94 -14.45 -3.36 -17.48
CA ASP A 94 -15.01 -4.65 -17.88
C ASP A 94 -14.70 -5.76 -16.85
N LEU A 95 -14.40 -5.37 -15.59
CA LEU A 95 -14.08 -6.30 -14.52
C LEU A 95 -15.27 -7.23 -14.23
N PRO A 96 -15.14 -8.56 -14.38
CA PRO A 96 -16.23 -9.52 -14.14
C PRO A 96 -16.62 -9.52 -12.66
N ASP A 97 -17.86 -9.97 -12.38
CA ASP A 97 -18.39 -10.04 -11.02
C ASP A 97 -17.87 -11.29 -10.28
N VAL A 98 -16.59 -11.28 -9.97
CA VAL A 98 -15.91 -12.32 -9.18
C VAL A 98 -15.22 -11.69 -7.97
N PRO A 99 -14.99 -12.43 -6.88
CA PRO A 99 -14.24 -11.94 -5.74
C PRO A 99 -12.87 -11.39 -6.12
N VAL A 100 -12.54 -10.20 -5.64
CA VAL A 100 -11.20 -9.61 -5.68
C VAL A 100 -10.61 -9.69 -4.28
N VAL A 101 -9.49 -10.37 -4.14
CA VAL A 101 -8.80 -10.60 -2.87
C VAL A 101 -7.55 -9.72 -2.82
N ARG A 102 -7.42 -8.92 -1.77
CA ARG A 102 -6.18 -8.16 -1.53
C ARG A 102 -5.21 -8.97 -0.68
N ILE A 103 -3.92 -8.71 -0.84
CA ILE A 103 -2.93 -9.30 0.04
C ILE A 103 -2.98 -8.63 1.42
N VAL A 104 -3.04 -9.48 2.45
CA VAL A 104 -2.77 -9.14 3.84
C VAL A 104 -1.73 -10.14 4.33
N ASP A 105 -0.53 -9.66 4.58
CA ASP A 105 0.61 -10.49 4.93
C ASP A 105 1.50 -9.82 5.99
N PRO A 106 2.03 -10.57 6.97
CA PRO A 106 2.90 -10.02 8.01
C PRO A 106 4.20 -9.41 7.47
N ASP A 107 4.83 -9.99 6.44
CA ASP A 107 6.07 -9.46 5.85
C ASP A 107 5.82 -8.11 5.20
N LEU A 108 4.77 -7.99 4.38
CA LEU A 108 4.38 -6.72 3.77
C LEU A 108 4.04 -5.66 4.82
N THR A 109 3.36 -6.07 5.89
CA THR A 109 2.99 -5.18 7.01
C THR A 109 4.24 -4.67 7.73
N MET A 110 5.22 -5.54 7.97
CA MET A 110 6.47 -5.17 8.63
C MET A 110 7.28 -4.21 7.76
N ARG A 111 7.45 -4.46 6.46
CA ARG A 111 8.15 -3.57 5.52
C ARG A 111 7.55 -2.17 5.51
N MET A 112 6.22 -2.05 5.42
CA MET A 112 5.55 -0.75 5.50
C MET A 112 5.80 -0.07 6.86
N THR A 113 5.78 -0.83 7.94
CA THR A 113 6.05 -0.30 9.29
C THR A 113 7.47 0.23 9.41
N GLU A 114 8.45 -0.52 8.90
CA GLU A 114 9.87 -0.10 8.85
C GLU A 114 10.03 1.20 8.05
N TYR A 115 9.41 1.29 6.87
CA TYR A 115 9.45 2.49 6.05
C TYR A 115 8.88 3.71 6.78
N VAL A 116 7.69 3.58 7.37
CA VAL A 116 7.02 4.66 8.08
C VAL A 116 7.86 5.10 9.29
N VAL A 117 8.33 4.15 10.10
CA VAL A 117 9.17 4.45 11.27
C VAL A 117 10.45 5.16 10.88
N LEU A 118 11.15 4.66 9.83
CA LEU A 118 12.36 5.30 9.31
C LEU A 118 12.10 6.77 8.97
N HIS A 119 11.09 7.04 8.16
CA HIS A 119 10.87 8.40 7.67
C HIS A 119 10.30 9.35 8.73
N VAL A 120 9.50 8.86 9.67
CA VAL A 120 9.11 9.65 10.85
C VAL A 120 10.34 10.00 11.67
N LEU A 121 11.25 9.05 11.93
CA LEU A 121 12.49 9.31 12.66
C LEU A 121 13.43 10.24 11.89
N MET A 122 13.52 10.14 10.57
CA MET A 122 14.32 11.05 9.75
C MET A 122 13.85 12.51 9.89
N HIS A 123 12.54 12.77 9.87
CA HIS A 123 12.00 14.10 10.13
C HIS A 123 12.20 14.53 11.57
N HIS A 124 11.84 13.69 12.53
CA HIS A 124 12.00 13.97 13.96
C HIS A 124 13.45 14.28 14.35
N ARG A 125 14.41 13.53 13.80
CA ARG A 125 15.85 13.71 14.08
C ARG A 125 16.54 14.70 13.14
N ARG A 126 15.78 15.40 12.29
CA ARG A 126 16.28 16.42 11.35
C ARG A 126 17.40 15.90 10.44
N HIS A 127 17.30 14.62 10.01
CA HIS A 127 18.38 13.95 9.28
C HIS A 127 18.82 14.73 8.03
N ARG A 128 17.89 15.29 7.25
CA ARG A 128 18.22 16.08 6.05
C ARG A 128 19.01 17.35 6.35
N LEU A 129 18.73 17.98 7.49
CA LEU A 129 19.48 19.15 7.93
C LEU A 129 20.93 18.77 8.24
N TYR A 130 21.14 17.71 9.02
CA TYR A 130 22.49 17.23 9.32
C TYR A 130 23.23 16.69 8.10
N ASP A 131 22.55 16.07 7.14
CA ASP A 131 23.10 15.66 5.87
C ASP A 131 23.58 16.86 5.03
N THR A 132 22.86 17.97 5.05
CA THR A 132 23.28 19.23 4.43
C THR A 132 24.50 19.82 5.15
N GLN A 133 24.46 19.94 6.48
CA GLN A 133 25.57 20.42 7.29
C GLN A 133 26.84 19.58 7.09
N GLN A 134 26.71 18.25 6.95
CA GLN A 134 27.84 17.38 6.66
C GLN A 134 28.50 17.73 5.32
N ARG A 135 27.70 17.97 4.27
CA ARG A 135 28.24 18.38 2.95
C ARG A 135 28.91 19.74 2.99
N GLU A 136 28.35 20.66 3.78
CA GLU A 136 28.86 22.02 3.99
C GLU A 136 29.99 22.09 5.02
N ARG A 137 30.31 20.97 5.69
CA ARG A 137 31.30 20.88 6.79
C ARG A 137 30.97 21.80 7.97
N VAL A 138 29.68 21.96 8.25
CA VAL A 138 29.17 22.76 9.38
C VAL A 138 28.97 21.83 10.58
N TRP A 139 29.69 22.09 11.69
CA TRP A 139 29.50 21.42 12.96
C TRP A 139 28.62 22.30 13.86
N HIS A 140 27.28 22.06 13.77
CA HIS A 140 26.31 22.81 14.59
C HIS A 140 25.25 21.86 15.15
N GLU A 141 25.07 21.89 16.47
CA GLU A 141 24.06 21.13 17.18
C GLU A 141 22.72 21.89 17.18
N HIS A 142 21.65 21.16 16.93
CA HIS A 142 20.28 21.67 17.05
C HIS A 142 19.58 21.02 18.23
N GLU A 143 18.69 21.73 18.90
CA GLU A 143 17.86 21.17 19.96
C GLU A 143 17.12 19.93 19.48
N GLN A 144 17.23 18.85 20.25
CA GLN A 144 16.57 17.58 19.98
C GLN A 144 15.49 17.33 21.03
N VAL A 145 14.24 17.46 20.63
CA VAL A 145 13.09 17.16 21.49
C VAL A 145 12.85 15.66 21.61
N PRO A 146 12.28 15.16 22.73
CA PRO A 146 11.91 13.75 22.85
C PRO A 146 10.72 13.39 21.95
N ALA A 147 10.61 12.13 21.55
CA ALA A 147 9.49 11.63 20.74
C ALA A 147 8.12 11.90 21.40
N SER A 148 8.05 11.88 22.73
CA SER A 148 6.83 12.15 23.50
C SER A 148 6.31 13.60 23.37
N ALA A 149 7.13 14.52 22.87
CA ALA A 149 6.70 15.89 22.58
C ALA A 149 6.10 16.03 21.17
N VAL A 150 6.34 15.09 20.27
CA VAL A 150 5.96 15.17 18.85
C VAL A 150 4.68 14.39 18.57
N ALA A 151 3.78 14.98 17.79
CA ALA A 151 2.51 14.39 17.40
C ALA A 151 2.58 13.84 15.95
N VAL A 152 2.35 12.53 15.82
CA VAL A 152 2.30 11.84 14.54
C VAL A 152 0.85 11.45 14.24
N GLY A 153 0.34 11.84 13.06
CA GLY A 153 -0.98 11.46 12.58
C GLY A 153 -0.88 10.39 11.49
N VAL A 154 -1.65 9.31 11.61
CA VAL A 154 -1.73 8.26 10.59
C VAL A 154 -3.12 8.30 9.92
N MET A 155 -3.17 8.67 8.64
CA MET A 155 -4.39 8.59 7.82
C MET A 155 -4.48 7.23 7.16
N GLY A 156 -5.54 6.47 7.53
CA GLY A 156 -5.74 5.11 7.05
C GLY A 156 -5.35 4.06 8.11
N LEU A 157 -6.31 3.73 9.00
CA LEU A 157 -6.13 2.75 10.07
C LEU A 157 -6.55 1.33 9.63
N GLY A 158 -6.14 0.92 8.44
CA GLY A 158 -6.18 -0.47 7.98
C GLY A 158 -5.07 -1.30 8.61
N VAL A 159 -4.79 -2.48 8.05
CA VAL A 159 -3.74 -3.39 8.57
C VAL A 159 -2.39 -2.68 8.64
N LEU A 160 -1.95 -2.05 7.54
CA LEU A 160 -0.65 -1.39 7.45
C LEU A 160 -0.56 -0.17 8.37
N GLY A 161 -1.56 0.73 8.29
CA GLY A 161 -1.55 1.96 9.09
C GLY A 161 -1.76 1.71 10.58
N GLY A 162 -2.56 0.71 10.95
CA GLY A 162 -2.70 0.29 12.34
C GLY A 162 -1.40 -0.23 12.93
N ALA A 163 -0.68 -1.09 12.19
CA ALA A 163 0.63 -1.59 12.62
C ALA A 163 1.67 -0.47 12.76
N ALA A 164 1.74 0.44 11.78
CA ALA A 164 2.63 1.59 11.84
C ALA A 164 2.31 2.52 13.02
N ALA A 165 1.03 2.78 13.30
CA ALA A 165 0.60 3.59 14.44
C ALA A 165 1.04 2.98 15.79
N VAL A 166 0.86 1.66 15.96
CA VAL A 166 1.29 0.94 17.15
C VAL A 166 2.81 0.99 17.32
N ALA A 167 3.58 0.78 16.24
CA ALA A 167 5.04 0.86 16.27
C ALA A 167 5.54 2.27 16.68
N LEU A 168 4.95 3.31 16.13
CA LEU A 168 5.27 4.70 16.49
C LEU A 168 4.94 5.02 17.97
N ARG A 169 3.82 4.48 18.48
CA ARG A 169 3.51 4.55 19.91
C ARG A 169 4.58 3.87 20.77
N GLY A 170 5.04 2.69 20.33
CA GLY A 170 6.12 1.96 21.00
C GLY A 170 7.44 2.74 21.10
N LEU A 171 7.69 3.66 20.14
CA LEU A 171 8.82 4.59 20.16
C LEU A 171 8.59 5.83 21.02
N GLY A 172 7.39 5.97 21.61
CA GLY A 172 7.05 7.06 22.52
C GLY A 172 6.42 8.28 21.87
N PHE A 173 6.14 8.30 20.57
CA PHE A 173 5.40 9.39 19.91
C PHE A 173 3.97 9.52 20.43
N ARG A 174 3.41 10.73 20.39
CA ARG A 174 1.96 10.94 20.54
C ARG A 174 1.30 10.62 19.21
N VAL A 175 0.62 9.50 19.13
CA VAL A 175 0.03 9.03 17.86
C VAL A 175 -1.47 9.23 17.86
N ALA A 176 -1.98 9.87 16.80
CA ALA A 176 -3.40 9.91 16.46
C ALA A 176 -3.62 9.20 15.13
N GLY A 177 -4.80 8.64 14.93
CA GLY A 177 -5.16 8.01 13.68
C GLY A 177 -6.50 8.51 13.13
N TRP A 178 -6.62 8.59 11.81
CA TRP A 178 -7.88 8.92 11.14
C TRP A 178 -8.29 7.84 10.13
N SER A 179 -9.57 7.53 10.10
CA SER A 179 -10.17 6.61 9.12
C SER A 179 -11.60 7.02 8.78
N ARG A 180 -12.12 6.54 7.65
CA ARG A 180 -13.49 6.84 7.23
C ARG A 180 -14.54 6.34 8.23
N THR A 181 -14.34 5.17 8.79
CA THR A 181 -15.23 4.53 9.79
C THR A 181 -14.55 4.42 11.14
N PRO A 182 -15.29 4.38 12.24
CA PRO A 182 -14.71 4.23 13.58
C PRO A 182 -13.75 3.04 13.67
N LYS A 183 -12.62 3.26 14.31
CA LYS A 183 -11.61 2.25 14.63
C LYS A 183 -11.16 2.42 16.06
N THR A 184 -10.75 1.32 16.69
CA THR A 184 -10.13 1.34 18.02
C THR A 184 -8.77 0.68 17.91
N LEU A 185 -7.74 1.37 18.38
CA LEU A 185 -6.37 0.86 18.47
C LEU A 185 -5.85 1.14 19.89
N PRO A 186 -5.08 0.21 20.48
CA PRO A 186 -4.51 0.40 21.81
C PRO A 186 -3.64 1.67 21.87
N ASP A 187 -3.90 2.53 22.83
CA ASP A 187 -3.15 3.75 23.12
C ASP A 187 -2.98 4.73 21.93
N VAL A 188 -3.85 4.65 20.94
CA VAL A 188 -3.92 5.57 19.79
C VAL A 188 -5.26 6.30 19.83
N GLU A 189 -5.22 7.62 19.88
CA GLU A 189 -6.43 8.44 19.75
C GLU A 189 -6.94 8.34 18.32
N THR A 190 -8.23 7.99 18.14
CA THR A 190 -8.78 7.73 16.80
C THR A 190 -9.88 8.71 16.44
N PHE A 191 -9.82 9.21 15.22
CA PHE A 191 -10.79 10.10 14.58
C PHE A 191 -11.41 9.40 13.39
N HIS A 192 -12.63 9.77 13.01
CA HIS A 192 -13.29 9.17 11.87
C HIS A 192 -14.22 10.14 11.15
N GLY A 193 -14.45 9.85 9.87
CA GLY A 193 -15.32 10.63 9.01
C GLY A 193 -14.88 12.08 8.83
N ASP A 194 -15.69 12.86 8.08
CA ASP A 194 -15.36 14.25 7.78
C ASP A 194 -15.36 15.13 9.03
N ALA A 195 -16.27 14.88 9.96
CA ALA A 195 -16.35 15.64 11.20
C ALA A 195 -15.10 15.50 12.09
N GLY A 196 -14.40 14.36 12.01
CA GLY A 196 -13.18 14.13 12.78
C GLY A 196 -11.91 14.61 12.10
N LEU A 197 -11.96 14.96 10.80
CA LEU A 197 -10.75 15.24 10.01
C LEU A 197 -10.00 16.48 10.50
N ASP A 198 -10.68 17.60 10.70
CA ASP A 198 -10.05 18.86 11.10
C ASP A 198 -9.44 18.76 12.51
N GLY A 199 -10.11 18.10 13.43
CA GLY A 199 -9.59 17.84 14.77
C GLY A 199 -8.34 16.95 14.77
N PHE A 200 -8.27 15.98 13.85
CA PHE A 200 -7.10 15.14 13.62
C PHE A 200 -5.93 15.95 13.03
N LEU A 201 -6.17 16.72 11.97
CA LEU A 201 -5.13 17.48 11.28
C LEU A 201 -4.53 18.58 12.18
N GLY A 202 -5.36 19.32 12.91
CA GLY A 202 -4.93 20.43 13.77
C GLY A 202 -4.03 20.03 14.94
N ARG A 203 -3.89 18.72 15.23
CA ARG A 203 -2.94 18.21 16.24
C ARG A 203 -1.78 17.43 15.65
N THR A 204 -1.75 17.21 14.33
CA THR A 204 -0.76 16.40 13.63
C THR A 204 0.39 17.25 13.14
N GLU A 205 1.61 16.96 13.60
CA GLU A 205 2.87 17.58 13.14
C GLU A 205 3.51 16.78 12.00
N ILE A 206 3.51 15.44 12.10
CA ILE A 206 4.01 14.56 11.05
C ILE A 206 2.85 13.71 10.55
N LEU A 207 2.38 13.98 9.34
CA LEU A 207 1.27 13.25 8.71
C LEU A 207 1.79 12.08 7.89
N VAL A 208 1.34 10.88 8.20
CA VAL A 208 1.58 9.65 7.42
C VAL A 208 0.30 9.27 6.71
N CYS A 209 0.32 9.20 5.37
CA CYS A 209 -0.81 8.78 4.57
C CYS A 209 -0.64 7.33 4.11
N LEU A 210 -1.60 6.46 4.49
CA LEU A 210 -1.73 5.06 4.09
C LEU A 210 -3.17 4.74 3.66
N LEU A 211 -3.85 5.72 3.10
CA LEU A 211 -5.22 5.58 2.58
C LEU A 211 -5.25 4.79 1.26
N PRO A 212 -6.32 4.06 0.97
CA PRO A 212 -6.54 3.50 -0.36
C PRO A 212 -6.85 4.62 -1.37
N ALA A 213 -6.50 4.40 -2.65
CA ALA A 213 -6.94 5.26 -3.74
C ALA A 213 -8.39 4.93 -4.11
N THR A 214 -9.27 5.88 -3.89
CA THR A 214 -10.71 5.82 -4.22
C THR A 214 -11.15 7.18 -4.76
N PRO A 215 -12.30 7.31 -5.43
CA PRO A 215 -12.80 8.61 -5.84
C PRO A 215 -12.90 9.62 -4.69
N ALA A 216 -13.18 9.17 -3.46
CA ALA A 216 -13.29 10.03 -2.27
C ALA A 216 -11.93 10.49 -1.71
N THR A 217 -10.84 9.79 -2.02
CA THR A 217 -9.49 10.11 -1.51
C THR A 217 -8.58 10.73 -2.58
N GLN A 218 -9.02 10.76 -3.83
CA GLN A 218 -8.27 11.36 -4.94
C GLN A 218 -8.01 12.86 -4.67
N GLY A 219 -6.75 13.28 -4.77
CA GLY A 219 -6.34 14.65 -4.52
C GLY A 219 -6.57 15.15 -3.09
N MET A 220 -6.74 14.26 -2.12
CA MET A 220 -7.02 14.65 -0.73
C MET A 220 -5.85 15.39 -0.10
N LEU A 221 -4.60 15.03 -0.45
CA LEU A 221 -3.38 15.68 0.02
C LEU A 221 -3.06 16.92 -0.82
N LYS A 222 -3.95 17.91 -0.75
CA LYS A 222 -3.84 19.22 -1.40
C LYS A 222 -3.47 20.31 -0.40
N LEU A 223 -3.11 21.48 -0.88
CA LEU A 223 -2.65 22.61 -0.09
C LEU A 223 -3.62 22.99 1.05
N GLU A 224 -4.92 22.94 0.78
CA GLU A 224 -5.95 23.23 1.78
C GLU A 224 -5.89 22.29 3.00
N LEU A 225 -5.72 20.97 2.76
CA LEU A 225 -5.55 19.98 3.83
C LEU A 225 -4.23 20.21 4.58
N ILE A 226 -3.14 20.40 3.82
CA ILE A 226 -1.80 20.59 4.38
C ILE A 226 -1.73 21.79 5.31
N ARG A 227 -2.40 22.89 4.97
CA ARG A 227 -2.45 24.10 5.80
C ARG A 227 -3.12 23.91 7.17
N LYS A 228 -3.93 22.86 7.34
CA LYS A 228 -4.58 22.50 8.60
C LYS A 228 -3.65 21.76 9.57
N LEU A 229 -2.48 21.30 9.11
CA LEU A 229 -1.51 20.61 9.97
C LEU A 229 -0.92 21.54 11.02
N LYS A 230 -0.59 20.98 12.17
CA LYS A 230 0.04 21.70 13.26
C LYS A 230 1.50 22.05 12.92
N ARG A 231 1.84 23.34 12.88
CA ARG A 231 3.17 23.85 12.50
C ARG A 231 3.99 24.37 13.68
N ASP A 232 3.32 24.77 14.77
CA ASP A 232 3.90 25.37 15.96
C ASP A 232 4.22 24.34 17.07
N GLY A 233 4.33 23.08 16.69
CA GLY A 233 4.63 21.99 17.61
C GLY A 233 6.12 21.70 17.75
N ALA A 234 6.44 20.68 18.54
CA ALA A 234 7.80 20.31 18.91
C ALA A 234 8.63 19.76 17.73
N ALA A 235 8.00 19.28 16.67
CA ALA A 235 8.71 18.84 15.45
C ALA A 235 9.39 20.00 14.70
N GLY A 236 9.03 21.25 15.00
CA GLY A 236 9.57 22.44 14.33
C GLY A 236 9.02 22.68 12.94
N GLY A 237 7.77 22.30 12.70
CA GLY A 237 7.02 22.44 11.46
C GLY A 237 6.14 21.24 11.18
N ALA A 238 5.38 21.29 10.07
CA ALA A 238 4.58 20.17 9.62
C ALA A 238 5.32 19.35 8.55
N TYR A 239 5.13 18.05 8.57
CA TYR A 239 5.76 17.11 7.62
C TYR A 239 4.71 16.19 7.02
N LEU A 240 4.93 15.78 5.76
CA LEU A 240 4.08 14.83 5.05
C LEU A 240 4.88 13.60 4.62
N ILE A 241 4.35 12.42 4.89
CA ILE A 241 4.85 11.14 4.37
C ILE A 241 3.71 10.49 3.60
N ASN A 242 3.86 10.33 2.28
CA ASN A 242 2.90 9.59 1.47
C ASN A 242 3.53 8.28 0.97
N ALA A 243 3.11 7.15 1.54
CA ALA A 243 3.47 5.80 1.14
C ALA A 243 2.21 4.99 0.75
N ALA A 244 1.19 5.68 0.25
CA ALA A 244 -0.09 5.10 -0.15
C ALA A 244 -0.21 4.97 -1.67
N ARG A 245 -0.75 6.01 -2.31
CA ARG A 245 -0.87 6.13 -3.78
C ARG A 245 -0.64 7.57 -4.21
N GLY A 246 -0.02 7.75 -5.39
CA GLY A 246 0.23 9.07 -5.95
C GLY A 246 -1.05 9.86 -6.28
N ALA A 247 -2.12 9.16 -6.64
CA ALA A 247 -3.42 9.79 -6.91
C ALA A 247 -4.02 10.55 -5.70
N LEU A 248 -3.54 10.30 -4.48
CA LEU A 248 -3.99 11.02 -3.29
C LEU A 248 -3.38 12.41 -3.16
N GLN A 249 -2.23 12.66 -3.78
CA GLN A 249 -1.52 13.94 -3.67
C GLN A 249 -1.68 14.81 -4.90
N VAL A 250 -1.53 16.12 -4.68
CA VAL A 250 -1.40 17.12 -5.74
C VAL A 250 0.03 17.67 -5.67
N ASP A 251 0.90 17.23 -6.58
CA ASP A 251 2.34 17.54 -6.55
C ASP A 251 2.62 19.04 -6.51
N ALA A 252 1.88 19.83 -7.30
CA ALA A 252 2.02 21.28 -7.32
C ALA A 252 1.67 21.92 -5.95
N ASP A 253 0.68 21.39 -5.26
CA ASP A 253 0.25 21.86 -3.95
C ASP A 253 1.27 21.52 -2.86
N ILE A 254 1.93 20.35 -2.98
CA ILE A 254 3.03 19.98 -2.08
C ILE A 254 4.21 20.92 -2.27
N VAL A 255 4.59 21.22 -3.51
CA VAL A 255 5.65 22.21 -3.81
C VAL A 255 5.29 23.57 -3.21
N ALA A 256 4.08 24.06 -3.49
CA ALA A 256 3.60 25.33 -2.95
C ALA A 256 3.63 25.36 -1.40
N ALA A 257 3.21 24.28 -0.74
CA ALA A 257 3.25 24.15 0.73
C ALA A 257 4.68 24.21 1.29
N LEU A 258 5.65 23.61 0.59
CA LEU A 258 7.06 23.63 0.98
C LEU A 258 7.70 25.03 0.77
N GLU A 259 7.31 25.73 -0.28
CA GLU A 259 7.79 27.10 -0.60
C GLU A 259 7.20 28.14 0.35
N GLU A 260 5.90 28.09 0.66
CA GLU A 260 5.26 29.02 1.59
C GLU A 260 5.53 28.67 3.07
N GLY A 261 6.10 27.49 3.37
CA GLY A 261 6.41 27.05 4.73
C GLY A 261 5.26 26.37 5.47
N SER A 262 4.16 26.02 4.81
CA SER A 262 3.11 25.16 5.38
C SER A 262 3.60 23.74 5.62
N LEU A 263 4.62 23.28 4.85
CA LEU A 263 5.40 22.08 5.09
C LEU A 263 6.87 22.42 5.35
N ALA A 264 7.43 21.82 6.39
CA ALA A 264 8.86 21.82 6.68
C ALA A 264 9.62 20.74 5.88
N GLY A 265 8.93 19.68 5.44
CA GLY A 265 9.48 18.64 4.59
C GLY A 265 8.44 17.61 4.16
N ALA A 266 8.78 16.84 3.13
CA ALA A 266 7.95 15.76 2.63
C ALA A 266 8.78 14.52 2.27
N THR A 267 8.19 13.33 2.48
CA THR A 267 8.68 12.05 1.97
C THR A 267 7.61 11.45 1.08
N LEU A 268 7.94 11.20 -0.18
CA LEU A 268 7.00 10.74 -1.20
C LEU A 268 7.54 9.45 -1.82
N ASP A 269 6.83 8.35 -1.60
CA ASP A 269 7.14 7.04 -2.20
C ASP A 269 6.39 6.81 -3.50
N VAL A 270 5.32 7.57 -3.71
CA VAL A 270 4.35 7.35 -4.80
C VAL A 270 4.02 8.64 -5.53
N PHE A 271 3.68 8.51 -6.84
CA PHE A 271 3.38 9.64 -7.71
C PHE A 271 2.20 9.33 -8.63
N ALA A 272 1.50 10.38 -9.09
CA ALA A 272 0.36 10.23 -10.01
C ALA A 272 0.75 9.58 -11.34
N SER A 273 2.00 9.79 -11.78
CA SER A 273 2.62 9.11 -12.91
C SER A 273 3.96 8.51 -12.46
N GLU A 274 4.11 7.22 -12.64
CA GLU A 274 5.31 6.46 -12.30
C GLU A 274 5.88 5.76 -13.53
N PRO A 275 7.20 5.89 -13.80
CA PRO A 275 8.21 6.65 -13.04
C PRO A 275 7.95 8.16 -13.02
N LEU A 276 8.34 8.83 -11.91
CA LEU A 276 8.25 10.29 -11.81
C LEU A 276 9.08 10.94 -12.93
N ALA A 277 8.44 11.86 -13.66
CA ALA A 277 9.07 12.54 -14.79
C ALA A 277 10.39 13.23 -14.38
N PRO A 278 11.47 13.12 -15.16
CA PRO A 278 12.77 13.76 -14.85
C PRO A 278 12.71 15.28 -14.68
N ALA A 279 11.71 15.93 -15.30
CA ALA A 279 11.49 17.36 -15.21
C ALA A 279 10.73 17.78 -13.93
N SER A 280 10.25 16.86 -13.11
CA SER A 280 9.50 17.19 -11.88
C SER A 280 10.36 18.04 -10.94
N PRO A 281 9.81 19.17 -10.42
CA PRO A 281 10.53 20.01 -9.46
C PRO A 281 10.82 19.30 -8.14
N LEU A 282 10.07 18.25 -7.82
CA LEU A 282 10.25 17.47 -6.59
C LEU A 282 11.65 16.83 -6.49
N TRP A 283 12.27 16.43 -7.63
CA TRP A 283 13.61 15.83 -7.64
C TRP A 283 14.70 16.72 -7.02
N ARG A 284 14.60 18.03 -7.24
CA ARG A 284 15.61 18.98 -6.80
C ARG A 284 15.23 19.74 -5.53
N HIS A 285 14.01 19.51 -5.02
CA HIS A 285 13.54 20.24 -3.86
C HIS A 285 14.29 19.81 -2.58
N PRO A 286 14.99 20.71 -1.86
CA PRO A 286 15.89 20.35 -0.76
C PRO A 286 15.16 19.73 0.44
N LYS A 287 13.85 19.95 0.58
CA LYS A 287 13.03 19.45 1.68
C LYS A 287 12.24 18.18 1.31
N VAL A 288 12.46 17.60 0.11
CA VAL A 288 11.74 16.40 -0.35
C VAL A 288 12.67 15.19 -0.34
N THR A 289 12.18 14.08 0.20
CA THR A 289 12.77 12.74 0.03
C THR A 289 11.89 11.94 -0.91
N ILE A 290 12.49 11.36 -1.94
CA ILE A 290 11.80 10.52 -2.93
C ILE A 290 12.30 9.09 -2.80
N THR A 291 11.35 8.13 -2.82
CA THR A 291 11.63 6.71 -2.98
C THR A 291 10.77 6.15 -4.13
N PRO A 292 11.23 5.12 -4.86
CA PRO A 292 10.61 4.70 -6.12
C PRO A 292 9.54 3.63 -5.91
N HIS A 293 8.47 3.94 -5.16
CA HIS A 293 7.34 3.06 -4.85
C HIS A 293 7.81 1.72 -4.25
N ASN A 294 8.71 1.80 -3.26
CA ASN A 294 9.33 0.64 -2.63
C ASN A 294 9.14 0.57 -1.11
N ALA A 295 8.24 1.39 -0.56
CA ALA A 295 7.95 1.41 0.88
C ALA A 295 7.62 0.02 1.45
N ALA A 296 6.90 -0.80 0.66
CA ALA A 296 6.60 -2.18 1.01
C ALA A 296 6.50 -3.04 -0.25
N ALA A 297 7.64 -3.52 -0.73
CA ALA A 297 7.69 -4.40 -1.88
C ALA A 297 7.06 -5.77 -1.56
N SER A 298 6.21 -6.24 -2.46
CA SER A 298 5.61 -7.58 -2.38
C SER A 298 6.66 -8.64 -2.71
N ASP A 299 6.99 -9.50 -1.74
CA ASP A 299 7.98 -10.58 -1.92
C ASP A 299 7.27 -11.89 -2.29
N PRO A 300 7.52 -12.47 -3.48
CA PRO A 300 6.94 -13.75 -3.90
C PRO A 300 7.19 -14.89 -2.90
N ARG A 301 8.33 -14.86 -2.19
CA ARG A 301 8.68 -15.90 -1.21
C ARG A 301 7.73 -15.92 -0.02
N ALA A 302 7.25 -14.77 0.41
CA ALA A 302 6.28 -14.63 1.48
C ALA A 302 4.84 -14.81 0.96
N LEU A 303 4.48 -14.15 -0.13
CA LEU A 303 3.10 -13.94 -0.54
C LEU A 303 2.47 -15.10 -1.32
N VAL A 304 3.26 -15.83 -2.14
CA VAL A 304 2.72 -16.91 -2.98
C VAL A 304 2.07 -18.01 -2.14
N ALA A 305 2.65 -18.36 -1.00
CA ALA A 305 2.08 -19.38 -0.11
C ALA A 305 0.67 -18.98 0.39
N ASN A 306 0.46 -17.70 0.68
CA ASN A 306 -0.86 -17.18 1.10
C ASN A 306 -1.88 -17.28 -0.04
N VAL A 307 -1.52 -16.88 -1.26
CA VAL A 307 -2.41 -16.98 -2.42
C VAL A 307 -2.81 -18.43 -2.68
N LEU A 308 -1.85 -19.35 -2.73
CA LEU A 308 -2.13 -20.77 -2.96
C LEU A 308 -3.00 -21.38 -1.86
N ARG A 309 -2.73 -21.07 -0.59
CA ARG A 309 -3.56 -21.48 0.54
C ARG A 309 -5.01 -21.01 0.39
N GLN A 310 -5.22 -19.77 -0.05
CA GLN A 310 -6.56 -19.23 -0.25
C GLN A 310 -7.30 -19.93 -1.41
N ILE A 311 -6.59 -20.24 -2.51
CA ILE A 311 -7.16 -21.01 -3.62
C ILE A 311 -7.57 -22.41 -3.15
N GLU A 312 -6.71 -23.13 -2.41
CA GLU A 312 -7.00 -24.45 -1.88
C GLU A 312 -8.21 -24.43 -0.92
N ARG A 313 -8.30 -23.42 -0.06
CA ARG A 313 -9.45 -23.24 0.82
C ARG A 313 -10.75 -23.02 0.03
N PHE A 314 -10.68 -22.19 -1.00
CA PHE A 314 -11.83 -21.87 -1.84
C PHE A 314 -12.31 -23.11 -2.63
N GLU A 315 -11.40 -23.91 -3.17
CA GLU A 315 -11.69 -25.19 -3.82
C GLU A 315 -12.28 -26.24 -2.86
N ALA A 316 -11.94 -26.13 -1.58
CA ALA A 316 -12.55 -26.94 -0.51
C ALA A 316 -13.92 -26.42 -0.04
N GLY A 317 -14.48 -25.40 -0.69
CA GLY A 317 -15.77 -24.79 -0.36
C GLY A 317 -15.74 -23.83 0.84
N LEU A 318 -14.54 -23.40 1.29
CA LEU A 318 -14.40 -22.41 2.36
C LEU A 318 -14.35 -20.99 1.76
N PRO A 319 -14.81 -19.98 2.50
CA PRO A 319 -14.79 -18.60 2.00
C PRO A 319 -13.36 -18.09 1.83
N LEU A 320 -13.18 -17.21 0.82
CA LEU A 320 -11.96 -16.41 0.66
C LEU A 320 -11.83 -15.39 1.79
N GLU A 321 -10.61 -15.16 2.24
CA GLU A 321 -10.28 -14.13 3.22
C GLU A 321 -9.90 -12.82 2.50
N HIS A 322 -10.14 -11.67 3.13
CA HIS A 322 -9.76 -10.35 2.61
C HIS A 322 -10.35 -9.99 1.25
N VAL A 323 -11.55 -10.49 0.97
CA VAL A 323 -12.33 -10.08 -0.21
C VAL A 323 -12.65 -8.59 -0.08
N VAL A 324 -12.40 -7.87 -1.15
CA VAL A 324 -12.60 -6.42 -1.21
C VAL A 324 -14.08 -6.11 -1.42
N ASP A 325 -14.58 -5.15 -0.68
CA ASP A 325 -15.91 -4.57 -0.91
C ASP A 325 -15.88 -3.69 -2.18
N ARG A 326 -16.52 -4.15 -3.25
CA ARG A 326 -16.55 -3.44 -4.54
C ARG A 326 -17.13 -2.04 -4.44
N ALA A 327 -18.16 -1.83 -3.62
CA ALA A 327 -18.79 -0.53 -3.44
C ALA A 327 -17.84 0.47 -2.74
N ARG A 328 -16.92 -0.05 -1.93
CA ARG A 328 -15.93 0.74 -1.21
C ARG A 328 -14.62 0.91 -1.99
N GLY A 329 -14.29 -0.03 -2.88
CA GLY A 329 -13.06 -0.03 -3.66
C GLY A 329 -11.81 -0.49 -2.88
N TYR A 330 -11.97 -1.10 -1.69
CA TYR A 330 -10.85 -1.61 -0.88
C TYR A 330 -11.28 -2.64 0.18
#